data_27c26d3cc012962d3e676c3c501ce508
#
_entry.id   27c26d3cc012962d3e676c3c501ce508
#
_cell.length_a   1.000
_cell.length_b   1.000
_cell.length_c   1.000
_cell.angle_alpha   90.00
_cell.angle_beta   90.00
_cell.angle_gamma   90.00
#
_symmetry.space_group_name_H-M   'P 1'
#
loop_
_entity.id
_entity.type
_entity.pdbx_description
1 polymer ?
#
loop_
_entity_poly.entity_id
_entity_poly.type
_entity_poly.pdbx_seq_one_letter_code
_entity_poly.pdbx_strand_id
1 'polypeptide(L)'
;QMCIRDRYTYTHSRVEDFNFEGRENEKDLSMPGSPEHTANASLYFEKGGLNLRLSYNFASDFIDEMGESTFYDRYYDKVNYMDVNASYTFGKKFKTTFYAEANNLLNQPLRYYQGTKDRTMQAEYYGVKVNAGVKINF
;
A
#
# COMPACT_ATOMS: atom_id res chain seq x y z
N GLN A 1 2.08 -22.16 15.49
CA GLN A 1 2.63 -22.15 14.12
C GLN A 1 2.93 -20.72 13.70
N MET A 2 4.08 -20.51 13.10
CA MET A 2 4.49 -19.21 12.56
C MET A 2 4.73 -19.39 11.06
N CYS A 3 4.13 -18.52 10.27
CA CYS A 3 4.28 -18.52 8.82
C CYS A 3 4.72 -17.12 8.35
N ILE A 4 5.67 -17.09 7.45
CA ILE A 4 6.15 -15.88 6.79
C ILE A 4 5.83 -16.03 5.30
N ARG A 5 5.23 -15.01 4.72
CA ARG A 5 4.95 -14.95 3.29
C ARG A 5 5.39 -13.62 2.74
N ASP A 6 6.35 -13.68 1.82
CA ASP A 6 6.90 -12.51 1.15
C ASP A 6 6.67 -12.60 -0.36
N ARG A 7 6.42 -11.46 -0.98
CA ARG A 7 6.33 -11.31 -2.42
C ARG A 7 6.94 -9.99 -2.85
N TYR A 8 7.87 -10.06 -3.76
CA TYR A 8 8.41 -8.89 -4.46
C TYR A 8 8.09 -9.00 -5.95
N THR A 9 7.67 -7.90 -6.56
CA THR A 9 7.40 -7.81 -7.99
C THR A 9 8.11 -6.60 -8.57
N TYR A 10 8.84 -6.82 -9.64
CA TYR A 10 9.40 -5.77 -10.48
C TYR A 10 8.68 -5.77 -11.82
N THR A 11 8.19 -4.62 -12.23
CA THR A 11 7.51 -4.44 -13.51
C THR A 11 8.15 -3.28 -14.24
N HIS A 12 8.68 -3.55 -15.41
CA HIS A 12 9.17 -2.51 -16.31
C HIS A 12 8.18 -2.33 -17.45
N SER A 13 7.61 -1.15 -17.56
CA SER A 13 6.68 -0.78 -18.63
C SER A 13 7.26 0.38 -19.43
N ARG A 14 7.06 0.34 -20.73
CA ARG A 14 7.56 1.33 -21.68
C ARG A 14 6.50 1.62 -22.71
N VAL A 15 6.29 2.87 -23.03
CA VAL A 15 5.46 3.31 -24.13
C VAL A 15 6.34 3.56 -25.35
N GLU A 16 6.15 2.79 -26.42
CA GLU A 16 6.97 2.87 -27.63
C GLU A 16 6.44 3.90 -28.64
N ASP A 17 5.11 3.95 -28.81
CA ASP A 17 4.46 4.89 -29.72
C ASP A 17 3.64 5.91 -28.91
N PHE A 18 4.26 7.02 -28.61
CA PHE A 18 3.66 8.07 -27.83
C PHE A 18 3.12 9.18 -28.70
N ASN A 19 1.79 9.25 -28.86
CA ASN A 19 1.07 10.26 -29.62
C ASN A 19 0.37 11.29 -28.71
N PHE A 20 1.12 11.90 -27.80
CA PHE A 20 0.60 12.99 -26.99
C PHE A 20 1.06 14.32 -27.59
N GLU A 21 0.12 15.23 -27.84
CA GLU A 21 0.38 16.50 -28.51
C GLU A 21 1.44 17.31 -27.75
N GLY A 22 2.55 17.61 -28.44
CA GLY A 22 3.70 18.33 -27.86
C GLY A 22 4.78 17.46 -27.23
N ARG A 23 4.63 16.14 -27.19
CA ARG A 23 5.57 15.19 -26.57
C ARG A 23 6.03 14.06 -27.48
N GLU A 24 5.88 14.21 -28.80
CA GLU A 24 6.20 13.17 -29.79
C GLU A 24 7.69 12.79 -29.83
N ASN A 25 8.55 13.65 -29.29
CA ASN A 25 9.99 13.42 -29.24
C ASN A 25 10.47 12.77 -27.92
N GLU A 26 9.56 12.56 -26.97
CA GLU A 26 9.91 11.90 -25.72
C GLU A 26 9.88 10.38 -25.90
N LYS A 27 10.96 9.73 -25.44
CA LYS A 27 11.11 8.27 -25.48
C LYS A 27 11.26 7.75 -24.05
N ASP A 28 10.94 6.47 -23.86
CA ASP A 28 11.14 5.75 -22.60
C ASP A 28 10.28 6.26 -21.42
N LEU A 29 9.04 6.68 -21.70
CA LEU A 29 8.09 7.02 -20.67
C LEU A 29 7.49 5.76 -20.04
N SER A 30 7.46 5.72 -18.72
CA SER A 30 6.77 4.63 -17.98
C SER A 30 5.26 4.71 -18.20
N MET A 31 4.60 3.56 -18.21
CA MET A 31 3.15 3.49 -18.34
C MET A 31 2.47 4.14 -17.12
N PRO A 32 1.55 5.11 -17.32
CA PRO A 32 0.80 5.70 -16.21
C PRO A 32 0.06 4.64 -15.38
N GLY A 33 0.03 4.85 -14.06
CA GLY A 33 -0.66 3.96 -13.13
C GLY A 33 0.09 2.66 -12.79
N SER A 34 1.33 2.48 -13.24
CA SER A 34 2.11 1.25 -13.01
C SER A 34 3.37 1.53 -12.19
N PRO A 35 3.39 1.19 -10.89
CA PRO A 35 4.61 1.25 -10.09
C PRO A 35 5.63 0.20 -10.57
N GLU A 36 6.90 0.57 -10.63
CA GLU A 36 7.97 -0.35 -11.05
C GLU A 36 8.27 -1.42 -10.00
N HIS A 37 8.20 -1.06 -8.74
CA HIS A 37 8.50 -1.96 -7.62
C HIS A 37 7.32 -2.08 -6.69
N THR A 38 6.92 -3.31 -6.42
CA THR A 38 5.95 -3.62 -5.36
C THR A 38 6.49 -4.74 -4.48
N ALA A 39 6.25 -4.62 -3.18
CA ALA A 39 6.62 -5.64 -2.21
C ALA A 39 5.49 -5.84 -1.20
N ASN A 40 5.22 -7.10 -0.87
CA ASN A 40 4.23 -7.48 0.14
C ASN A 40 4.88 -8.51 1.07
N ALA A 41 4.84 -8.25 2.35
CA ALA A 41 5.31 -9.17 3.38
C ALA A 41 4.21 -9.39 4.42
N SER A 42 4.02 -10.63 4.83
CA SER A 42 3.06 -11.00 5.86
C SER A 42 3.68 -11.97 6.85
N LEU A 43 3.57 -11.64 8.12
CA LEU A 43 3.94 -12.51 9.22
C LEU A 43 2.66 -12.95 9.94
N TYR A 44 2.51 -14.25 10.08
CA TYR A 44 1.36 -14.86 10.74
C TYR A 44 1.82 -15.75 11.88
N PHE A 45 1.23 -15.56 13.04
CA PHE A 45 1.49 -16.35 14.23
C PHE A 45 0.20 -16.87 14.82
N GLU A 46 0.12 -18.16 15.11
CA GLU A 46 -1.03 -18.82 15.72
C GLU A 46 -0.58 -19.75 16.84
N LYS A 47 -1.12 -19.56 18.03
CA LYS A 47 -0.88 -20.45 19.16
C LYS A 47 -2.01 -20.32 20.21
N GLY A 48 -2.62 -21.46 20.58
CA GLY A 48 -3.53 -21.53 21.73
C GLY A 48 -4.73 -20.58 21.68
N GLY A 49 -5.33 -20.38 20.51
CA GLY A 49 -6.43 -19.42 20.30
C GLY A 49 -5.99 -17.98 20.03
N LEU A 50 -4.72 -17.68 20.17
CA LEU A 50 -4.14 -16.40 19.78
C LEU A 50 -3.74 -16.42 18.30
N ASN A 51 -4.23 -15.45 17.54
CA ASN A 51 -3.86 -15.20 16.17
C ASN A 51 -3.32 -13.79 16.03
N LEU A 52 -2.12 -13.66 15.46
CA LEU A 52 -1.48 -12.39 15.16
C LEU A 52 -1.11 -12.36 13.68
N ARG A 53 -1.40 -11.26 13.02
CA ARG A 53 -0.99 -11.03 11.64
C ARG A 53 -0.44 -9.62 11.49
N LEU A 54 0.76 -9.53 10.97
CA LEU A 54 1.40 -8.30 10.55
C LEU A 54 1.53 -8.31 9.04
N SER A 55 1.09 -7.26 8.38
CA SER A 55 1.17 -7.12 6.92
C SER A 55 1.87 -5.81 6.58
N TYR A 56 2.80 -5.88 5.63
CA TYR A 56 3.50 -4.72 5.09
C TYR A 56 3.35 -4.71 3.57
N ASN A 57 2.98 -3.56 3.01
CA ASN A 57 2.81 -3.35 1.58
C ASN A 57 3.60 -2.12 1.16
N PHE A 58 4.38 -2.28 0.12
CA PHE A 58 5.17 -1.22 -0.50
C PHE A 58 4.86 -1.12 -1.99
N ALA A 59 4.73 0.10 -2.48
CA ALA A 59 4.75 0.40 -3.91
C ALA A 59 5.62 1.64 -4.16
N SER A 60 6.42 1.59 -5.22
CA SER A 60 7.21 2.74 -5.66
C SER A 60 6.31 3.83 -6.24
N ASP A 61 6.86 5.01 -6.39
CA ASP A 61 6.21 6.11 -7.10
C ASP A 61 5.96 5.76 -8.58
N PHE A 62 4.92 6.31 -9.14
CA PHE A 62 4.55 6.13 -10.55
C PHE A 62 3.85 7.37 -11.11
N ILE A 63 3.86 7.50 -12.43
CA ILE A 63 3.12 8.56 -13.14
C ILE A 63 1.62 8.28 -13.03
N ASP A 64 0.86 9.21 -12.44
CA ASP A 64 -0.59 9.14 -12.34
C ASP A 64 -1.26 9.80 -13.54
N GLU A 65 -0.80 10.99 -13.90
CA GLU A 65 -1.32 11.75 -15.03
C GLU A 65 -0.19 12.46 -15.76
N MET A 66 -0.18 12.35 -17.08
CA MET A 66 0.77 13.04 -17.94
C MET A 66 0.34 14.47 -18.21
N GLY A 67 1.27 15.42 -18.02
CA GLY A 67 1.07 16.83 -18.35
C GLY A 67 1.58 17.18 -19.77
N GLU A 68 1.55 18.44 -20.08
CA GLU A 68 2.08 18.98 -21.37
C GLU A 68 3.60 18.79 -21.53
N SER A 69 4.30 18.57 -20.43
CA SER A 69 5.74 18.26 -20.39
C SER A 69 6.07 17.48 -19.13
N THR A 70 7.28 16.89 -19.09
CA THR A 70 7.78 16.14 -17.92
C THR A 70 7.70 16.96 -16.61
N PHE A 71 7.85 18.29 -16.71
CA PHE A 71 7.74 19.19 -15.57
C PHE A 71 6.33 19.28 -14.98
N TYR A 72 5.31 19.01 -15.79
CA TYR A 72 3.89 19.04 -15.40
C TYR A 72 3.30 17.66 -15.14
N ASP A 73 4.08 16.58 -15.32
CA ASP A 73 3.62 15.23 -15.01
C ASP A 73 3.29 15.10 -13.51
N ARG A 74 2.12 14.54 -13.23
CA ARG A 74 1.69 14.24 -11.87
C ARG A 74 2.12 12.85 -11.47
N TYR A 75 2.81 12.75 -10.36
CA TYR A 75 3.26 11.49 -9.80
C TYR A 75 2.52 11.19 -8.50
N TYR A 76 2.14 9.94 -8.34
CA TYR A 76 1.74 9.37 -7.06
C TYR A 76 3.00 8.94 -6.31
N ASP A 77 3.20 9.48 -5.10
CA ASP A 77 4.40 9.19 -4.33
C ASP A 77 4.40 7.74 -3.82
N LYS A 78 5.58 7.23 -3.51
CA LYS A 78 5.73 5.90 -2.93
C LYS A 78 4.86 5.72 -1.70
N VAL A 79 4.32 4.53 -1.51
CA VAL A 79 3.48 4.20 -0.36
C VAL A 79 4.05 3.04 0.44
N ASN A 80 3.90 3.13 1.76
CA ASN A 80 4.25 2.10 2.72
C ASN A 80 3.05 1.92 3.66
N TYR A 81 2.36 0.80 3.57
CA TYR A 81 1.27 0.46 4.46
C TYR A 81 1.66 -0.69 5.37
N MET A 82 1.45 -0.49 6.65
CA MET A 82 1.63 -1.52 7.67
C MET A 82 0.33 -1.70 8.44
N ASP A 83 -0.16 -2.92 8.48
CA ASP A 83 -1.39 -3.28 9.14
C ASP A 83 -1.12 -4.41 10.13
N VAL A 84 -1.81 -4.39 11.25
CA VAL A 84 -1.76 -5.46 12.26
C VAL A 84 -3.17 -5.92 12.61
N ASN A 85 -3.35 -7.23 12.69
CA ASN A 85 -4.56 -7.86 13.17
C ASN A 85 -4.20 -8.81 14.31
N ALA A 86 -4.93 -8.72 15.41
CA ALA A 86 -4.81 -9.60 16.55
C ALA A 86 -6.17 -10.13 16.95
N SER A 87 -6.26 -11.40 17.28
CA SER A 87 -7.45 -11.98 17.86
C SER A 87 -7.09 -13.05 18.88
N TYR A 88 -7.90 -13.14 19.92
CA TYR A 88 -7.78 -14.15 20.95
C TYR A 88 -9.12 -14.80 21.20
N THR A 89 -9.18 -16.12 21.00
CA THR A 89 -10.40 -16.91 21.20
C THR A 89 -10.23 -17.82 22.40
N PHE A 90 -11.19 -17.78 23.30
CA PHE A 90 -11.23 -18.63 24.48
C PHE A 90 -12.67 -19.12 24.76
N GLY A 91 -12.79 -20.06 25.67
CA GLY A 91 -14.06 -20.63 26.09
C GLY A 91 -14.29 -22.05 25.56
N LYS A 92 -14.97 -22.90 26.38
CA LYS A 92 -15.30 -24.29 26.01
C LYS A 92 -16.73 -24.40 25.49
N LYS A 93 -17.68 -23.78 26.15
CA LYS A 93 -19.11 -23.84 25.81
C LYS A 93 -19.56 -22.68 24.94
N PHE A 94 -19.10 -21.49 25.28
CA PHE A 94 -19.27 -20.26 24.49
C PHE A 94 -17.92 -19.80 24.04
N LYS A 95 -17.68 -19.78 22.71
CA LYS A 95 -16.43 -19.28 22.17
C LYS A 95 -16.49 -17.76 22.07
N THR A 96 -15.70 -17.10 22.89
CA THR A 96 -15.55 -15.64 22.87
C THR A 96 -14.24 -15.27 22.19
N THR A 97 -14.30 -14.40 21.19
CA THR A 97 -13.15 -13.88 20.48
C THR A 97 -13.05 -12.38 20.68
N PHE A 98 -11.95 -11.93 21.27
CA PHE A 98 -11.54 -10.53 21.22
C PHE A 98 -10.72 -10.32 19.98
N TYR A 99 -11.01 -9.27 19.23
CA TYR A 99 -10.20 -8.89 18.08
C TYR A 99 -9.86 -7.41 18.11
N ALA A 100 -8.70 -7.09 17.60
CA ALA A 100 -8.25 -5.73 17.36
C ALA A 100 -7.49 -5.68 16.04
N GLU A 101 -7.72 -4.63 15.29
CA GLU A 101 -6.98 -4.34 14.07
C GLU A 101 -6.53 -2.89 14.04
N ALA A 102 -5.36 -2.66 13.53
CA ALA A 102 -4.84 -1.33 13.26
C ALA A 102 -4.32 -1.26 11.84
N ASN A 103 -4.82 -0.29 11.10
CA ASN A 103 -4.47 -0.08 9.70
C ASN A 103 -3.68 1.21 9.54
N ASN A 104 -2.75 1.20 8.58
CA ASN A 104 -1.92 2.35 8.29
C ASN A 104 -1.08 2.81 9.50
N LEU A 105 -0.40 1.87 10.17
CA LEU A 105 0.41 2.16 11.36
C LEU A 105 1.54 3.16 11.11
N LEU A 106 2.02 3.26 9.88
CA LEU A 106 3.06 4.22 9.48
C LEU A 106 2.51 5.61 9.18
N ASN A 107 1.18 5.81 9.29
CA ASN A 107 0.51 7.06 8.96
C ASN A 107 0.91 7.59 7.58
N GLN A 108 0.89 6.70 6.60
CA GLN A 108 1.27 7.00 5.22
C GLN A 108 0.32 8.04 4.63
N PRO A 109 0.82 9.21 4.16
CA PRO A 109 -0.01 10.18 3.45
C PRO A 109 -0.32 9.72 2.02
N LEU A 110 -1.46 10.13 1.51
CA LEU A 110 -1.74 10.20 0.08
C LEU A 110 -1.04 11.45 -0.45
N ARG A 111 -0.02 11.28 -1.27
CA ARG A 111 0.77 12.42 -1.77
C ARG A 111 0.94 12.34 -3.27
N TYR A 112 0.66 13.47 -3.91
CA TYR A 112 0.98 13.72 -5.31
C TYR A 112 2.03 14.82 -5.42
N TYR A 113 2.99 14.65 -6.31
CA TYR A 113 3.94 15.69 -6.66
C TYR A 113 3.97 15.90 -8.17
N GLN A 114 4.44 17.05 -8.61
CA GLN A 114 4.48 17.43 -10.02
C GLN A 114 5.90 17.65 -10.50
N GLY A 115 6.33 16.85 -11.48
CA GLY A 115 7.64 16.92 -12.08
C GLY A 115 8.78 16.50 -11.17
N THR A 116 8.99 17.21 -10.07
CA THR A 116 10.01 16.92 -9.05
C THR A 116 9.41 16.66 -7.68
N LYS A 117 10.08 15.85 -6.86
CA LYS A 117 9.60 15.46 -5.51
C LYS A 117 9.37 16.63 -4.55
N ASP A 118 10.01 17.76 -4.80
CA ASP A 118 9.88 18.97 -3.98
C ASP A 118 8.59 19.75 -4.24
N ARG A 119 7.93 19.48 -5.37
CA ARG A 119 6.71 20.16 -5.79
C ARG A 119 5.47 19.35 -5.40
N THR A 120 5.12 19.34 -4.14
CA THR A 120 3.90 18.68 -3.65
C THR A 120 2.67 19.42 -4.16
N MET A 121 1.80 18.71 -4.92
CA MET A 121 0.51 19.22 -5.35
C MET A 121 -0.57 19.00 -4.29
N GLN A 122 -0.58 17.81 -3.71
CA GLN A 122 -1.58 17.37 -2.76
C GLN A 122 -0.97 16.40 -1.77
N ALA A 123 -1.27 16.60 -0.50
CA ALA A 123 -0.89 15.66 0.56
C ALA A 123 -2.07 15.55 1.55
N GLU A 124 -2.56 14.33 1.73
CA GLU A 124 -3.67 14.04 2.62
C GLU A 124 -3.25 12.97 3.63
N TYR A 125 -3.49 13.24 4.90
CA TYR A 125 -3.22 12.32 6.00
C TYR A 125 -4.54 11.76 6.52
N TYR A 126 -4.76 10.47 6.31
CA TYR A 126 -5.96 9.78 6.81
C TYR A 126 -5.78 9.21 8.22
N GLY A 127 -4.55 9.21 8.71
CA GLY A 127 -4.22 8.73 10.04
C GLY A 127 -4.23 7.22 10.19
N VAL A 128 -3.94 6.78 11.41
CA VAL A 128 -4.02 5.39 11.82
C VAL A 128 -5.47 5.06 12.18
N LYS A 129 -6.00 3.99 11.60
CA LYS A 129 -7.35 3.48 11.93
C LYS A 129 -7.21 2.29 12.86
N VAL A 130 -7.92 2.32 13.98
CA VAL A 130 -7.95 1.23 14.95
C VAL A 130 -9.40 0.79 15.16
N ASN A 131 -9.64 -0.51 15.02
CA ASN A 131 -10.91 -1.14 15.30
C ASN A 131 -10.70 -2.24 16.34
N ALA A 132 -11.63 -2.37 17.28
CA ALA A 132 -11.62 -3.45 18.25
C ALA A 132 -13.04 -3.91 18.52
N GLY A 133 -13.21 -5.18 18.82
CA GLY A 133 -14.52 -5.74 19.10
C GLY A 133 -14.47 -7.11 19.74
N VAL A 134 -15.67 -7.62 20.06
CA VAL A 134 -15.88 -8.92 20.67
C VAL A 134 -16.91 -9.69 19.87
N LYS A 135 -16.61 -10.94 19.58
CA LYS A 135 -17.51 -11.88 18.91
C LYS A 135 -17.79 -13.05 19.84
N ILE A 136 -19.06 -13.34 20.08
CA ILE A 136 -19.51 -14.45 20.91
C ILE A 136 -20.28 -15.43 20.01
N ASN A 137 -19.86 -16.70 20.01
CA ASN A 137 -20.53 -17.77 19.30
C ASN A 137 -21.18 -18.70 20.38
N PHE A 138 -22.49 -18.88 20.25
CA PHE A 138 -23.30 -19.73 21.12
C PHE A 138 -23.35 -21.18 20.65
#